data_1cb9e7812124f04568e8d862e606eff7
#
_entry.id   1cb9e7812124f04568e8d862e606eff7
#
_cell.length_a   1.000
_cell.length_b   1.000
_cell.length_c   1.000
_cell.angle_alpha   90.00
_cell.angle_beta   90.00
_cell.angle_gamma   90.00
#
_symmetry.space_group_name_H-M   'P 1'
#
loop_
_entity.id
_entity.type
_entity.pdbx_description
1 polymer ?
#
loop_
_entity_poly.entity_id
_entity_poly.type
_entity_poly.pdbx_seq_one_letter_code
_entity_poly.pdbx_strand_id
1 'polypeptide(L)'
;EKQIRISGTASKLQKEKSDEYFNNRPLESKLGAIISNQSSTIPLDYDFSAKIEEYKSNNTSSSIIRPENWGGFIIKVNLFEFWQGRPSRLHDRLCYNLESGRWKISRKSP
;
A
#
# COMPACT_ATOMS: atom_id res chain seq x y z
N GLU A 1 -9.70 20.42 8.16
CA GLU A 1 -9.02 19.12 8.07
C GLU A 1 -10.04 17.99 7.91
N LYS A 2 -9.68 16.94 7.18
CA LYS A 2 -10.51 15.75 6.96
C LYS A 2 -9.66 14.50 7.17
N GLN A 3 -10.26 13.47 7.75
CA GLN A 3 -9.63 12.15 7.93
C GLN A 3 -10.63 11.05 7.62
N ILE A 4 -10.15 9.98 7.01
CA ILE A 4 -10.92 8.76 6.80
C ILE A 4 -10.20 7.62 7.52
N ARG A 5 -10.92 6.92 8.38
CA ARG A 5 -10.48 5.70 9.03
C ARG A 5 -11.22 4.51 8.43
N ILE A 6 -10.47 3.49 8.04
CA ILE A 6 -11.02 2.28 7.45
C ILE A 6 -10.57 1.09 8.32
N SER A 7 -11.51 0.21 8.67
CA SER A 7 -11.21 -1.04 9.35
C SER A 7 -11.81 -2.23 8.59
N GLY A 8 -11.14 -3.36 8.64
CA GLY A 8 -11.55 -4.55 7.93
C GLY A 8 -10.53 -5.67 8.06
N THR A 9 -10.75 -6.75 7.31
CA THR A 9 -9.83 -7.88 7.24
C THR A 9 -8.91 -7.71 6.04
N ALA A 10 -7.61 -7.68 6.29
CA ALA A 10 -6.60 -7.63 5.24
C ALA A 10 -6.23 -9.05 4.79
N SER A 11 -6.12 -9.26 3.50
CA SER A 11 -5.58 -10.47 2.89
C SER A 11 -4.60 -10.11 1.77
N LYS A 12 -3.67 -11.01 1.46
CA LYS A 12 -2.77 -10.79 0.33
C LYS A 12 -3.57 -10.71 -0.96
N LEU A 13 -3.18 -9.78 -1.82
CA LEU A 13 -3.71 -9.69 -3.17
C LEU A 13 -3.28 -10.93 -3.97
N GLN A 14 -4.14 -11.38 -4.89
CA GLN A 14 -3.82 -12.48 -5.80
C GLN A 14 -2.53 -12.18 -6.58
N LYS A 15 -1.78 -13.23 -6.86
CA LYS A 15 -0.49 -13.14 -7.55
C LYS A 15 -0.60 -12.40 -8.88
N GLU A 16 -1.61 -12.74 -9.67
CA GLU A 16 -1.87 -12.18 -10.99
C GLU A 16 -2.07 -10.65 -10.94
N LYS A 17 -2.81 -10.17 -9.94
CA LYS A 17 -3.01 -8.73 -9.71
C LYS A 17 -1.73 -8.01 -9.29
N SER A 18 -0.93 -8.66 -8.47
CA SER A 18 0.37 -8.11 -8.06
C SER A 18 1.36 -8.09 -9.23
N ASP A 19 1.37 -9.12 -10.07
CA ASP A 19 2.20 -9.20 -11.28
C ASP A 19 1.78 -8.12 -12.29
N GLU A 20 0.48 -7.96 -12.55
CA GLU A 20 -0.07 -6.92 -13.42
C GLU A 20 0.36 -5.52 -12.96
N TYR A 21 0.18 -5.23 -11.67
CA TYR A 21 0.57 -3.93 -11.12
C TYR A 21 2.08 -3.71 -11.21
N PHE A 22 2.89 -4.71 -10.87
CA PHE A 22 4.34 -4.64 -10.97
C PHE A 22 4.79 -4.37 -12.41
N ASN A 23 4.22 -5.08 -13.38
CA ASN A 23 4.57 -4.95 -14.80
C ASN A 23 4.24 -3.57 -15.38
N ASN A 24 3.23 -2.89 -14.85
CA ASN A 24 2.85 -1.53 -15.26
C ASN A 24 3.67 -0.42 -14.59
N ARG A 25 4.58 -0.74 -13.65
CA ARG A 25 5.44 0.27 -13.01
C ARG A 25 6.57 0.72 -13.96
N PRO A 26 7.07 1.96 -13.81
CA PRO A 26 8.27 2.41 -14.46
C PRO A 26 9.46 1.46 -14.17
N LEU A 27 10.35 1.29 -15.14
CA LEU A 27 11.51 0.38 -15.06
C LEU A 27 12.31 0.59 -13.77
N GLU A 28 12.71 1.82 -13.49
CA GLU A 28 13.50 2.16 -12.30
C GLU A 28 12.81 1.77 -10.99
N SER A 29 11.47 1.90 -10.95
CA SER A 29 10.69 1.48 -9.79
C SER A 29 10.63 -0.05 -9.62
N LYS A 30 10.66 -0.80 -10.73
CA LYS A 30 10.77 -2.27 -10.70
C LYS A 30 12.14 -2.69 -10.17
N LEU A 31 13.20 -2.08 -10.72
CA LEU A 31 14.56 -2.37 -10.30
C LEU A 31 14.79 -2.03 -8.83
N GLY A 32 14.32 -0.87 -8.37
CA GLY A 32 14.36 -0.50 -6.97
C GLY A 32 13.68 -1.53 -6.06
N ALA A 33 12.55 -2.09 -6.48
CA ALA A 33 11.86 -3.13 -5.72
C ALA A 33 12.61 -4.48 -5.68
N ILE A 34 13.39 -4.78 -6.73
CA ILE A 34 14.19 -6.02 -6.81
C ILE A 34 15.44 -5.93 -5.94
N ILE A 35 16.17 -4.80 -6.01
CA ILE A 35 17.46 -4.64 -5.33
C ILE A 35 17.33 -4.22 -3.86
N SER A 36 16.17 -3.67 -3.46
CA SER A 36 15.94 -3.17 -2.11
C SER A 36 15.32 -4.25 -1.22
N ASN A 37 16.03 -4.61 -0.15
CA ASN A 37 15.42 -5.34 0.95
C ASN A 37 14.82 -4.33 1.94
N GLN A 38 13.53 -4.04 1.78
CA GLN A 38 12.84 -2.98 2.52
C GLN A 38 13.06 -3.07 4.02
N SER A 39 13.43 -1.93 4.64
CA SER A 39 13.67 -1.77 6.09
C SER A 39 14.86 -2.55 6.64
N SER A 40 15.69 -3.18 5.82
CA SER A 40 16.95 -3.73 6.27
C SER A 40 17.98 -2.64 6.55
N THR A 41 18.90 -2.90 7.47
CA THR A 41 20.05 -2.03 7.69
C THR A 41 21.03 -2.18 6.54
N ILE A 42 21.47 -1.07 5.98
CA ILE A 42 22.45 -1.01 4.89
C ILE A 42 23.65 -0.13 5.33
N PRO A 43 24.83 -0.26 4.70
CA PRO A 43 25.95 0.64 4.91
C PRO A 43 25.60 2.11 4.62
N LEU A 44 26.27 3.05 5.31
CA LEU A 44 26.01 4.48 5.10
C LEU A 44 26.40 4.97 3.70
N ASP A 45 27.35 4.32 3.05
CA ASP A 45 27.83 4.59 1.70
C ASP A 45 27.17 3.71 0.62
N TYR A 46 26.05 3.05 0.96
CA TYR A 46 25.35 2.18 0.01
C TYR A 46 24.78 2.96 -1.16
N ASP A 47 25.26 2.67 -2.37
CA ASP A 47 24.84 3.33 -3.60
C ASP A 47 23.80 2.49 -4.36
N PHE A 48 22.52 2.89 -4.26
CA PHE A 48 21.43 2.26 -4.98
C PHE A 48 21.56 2.45 -6.51
N SER A 49 22.11 3.59 -6.97
CA SER A 49 22.25 3.85 -8.40
C SER A 49 23.26 2.90 -9.02
N ALA A 50 24.40 2.71 -8.36
CA ALA A 50 25.41 1.73 -8.79
C ALA A 50 24.84 0.31 -8.83
N LYS A 51 24.01 -0.07 -7.83
CA LYS A 51 23.36 -1.39 -7.79
C LYS A 51 22.32 -1.58 -8.90
N ILE A 52 21.61 -0.54 -9.28
CA ILE A 52 20.69 -0.57 -10.42
C ILE A 52 21.46 -0.79 -11.72
N GLU A 53 22.55 -0.09 -11.94
CA GLU A 53 23.38 -0.24 -13.15
C GLU A 53 24.05 -1.61 -13.22
N GLU A 54 24.55 -2.12 -12.10
CA GLU A 54 25.07 -3.50 -11.97
C GLU A 54 23.99 -4.52 -12.35
N TYR A 55 22.77 -4.36 -11.84
CA TYR A 55 21.66 -5.25 -12.17
C TYR A 55 21.30 -5.21 -13.65
N LYS A 56 21.23 -4.01 -14.25
CA LYS A 56 20.95 -3.82 -15.68
C LYS A 56 22.02 -4.47 -16.56
N SER A 57 23.28 -4.38 -16.17
CA SER A 57 24.41 -4.95 -16.93
C SER A 57 24.38 -6.49 -16.94
N ASN A 58 23.88 -7.09 -15.88
CA ASN A 58 23.88 -8.54 -15.69
C ASN A 58 22.55 -9.22 -16.06
N ASN A 59 21.52 -8.45 -16.43
CA ASN A 59 20.17 -8.96 -16.65
C ASN A 59 19.54 -8.37 -17.91
N THR A 60 18.74 -9.18 -18.59
CA THR A 60 17.90 -8.74 -19.70
C THR A 60 16.55 -8.22 -19.23
N SER A 61 15.83 -7.49 -20.08
CA SER A 61 14.49 -7.00 -19.76
C SER A 61 13.50 -8.12 -19.39
N SER A 62 13.69 -9.33 -19.94
CA SER A 62 12.87 -10.51 -19.64
C SER A 62 13.12 -11.10 -18.26
N SER A 63 14.23 -10.77 -17.59
CA SER A 63 14.55 -11.22 -16.24
C SER A 63 13.99 -10.31 -15.14
N ILE A 64 13.34 -9.20 -15.51
CA ILE A 64 12.71 -8.27 -14.56
C ILE A 64 11.36 -8.84 -14.11
N ILE A 65 11.41 -9.72 -13.12
CA ILE A 65 10.25 -10.41 -12.56
C ILE A 65 9.97 -9.85 -11.17
N ARG A 66 8.70 -9.75 -10.80
CA ARG A 66 8.29 -9.30 -9.47
C ARG A 66 8.87 -10.22 -8.38
N PRO A 67 9.56 -9.68 -7.35
CA PRO A 67 9.98 -10.45 -6.21
C PRO A 67 8.77 -11.06 -5.46
N GLU A 68 8.90 -12.28 -4.92
CA GLU A 68 7.81 -12.97 -4.21
C GLU A 68 7.33 -12.20 -2.97
N ASN A 69 8.24 -11.53 -2.27
CA ASN A 69 7.94 -10.70 -1.10
C ASN A 69 7.31 -9.36 -1.44
N TRP A 70 7.26 -8.97 -2.74
CA TRP A 70 6.63 -7.75 -3.20
C TRP A 70 5.20 -8.02 -3.68
N GLY A 71 4.25 -7.23 -3.23
CA GLY A 71 2.86 -7.37 -3.62
C GLY A 71 1.96 -6.41 -2.85
N GLY A 72 0.66 -6.61 -2.96
CA GLY A 72 -0.36 -5.79 -2.32
C GLY A 72 -1.23 -6.56 -1.34
N PHE A 73 -2.05 -5.81 -0.64
CA PHE A 73 -3.11 -6.32 0.21
C PHE A 73 -4.46 -5.78 -0.27
N ILE A 74 -5.50 -6.60 -0.14
CA ILE A 74 -6.88 -6.18 -0.26
C ILE A 74 -7.51 -6.14 1.12
N ILE A 75 -8.27 -5.08 1.40
CA ILE A 75 -9.00 -4.94 2.68
C ILE A 75 -10.48 -5.13 2.41
N LYS A 76 -11.06 -6.19 2.99
CA LYS A 76 -12.50 -6.36 3.06
C LYS A 76 -13.02 -5.49 4.20
N VAL A 77 -13.56 -4.35 3.85
CA VAL A 77 -13.94 -3.30 4.80
C VAL A 77 -15.22 -3.69 5.55
N ASN A 78 -15.23 -3.45 6.86
CA ASN A 78 -16.42 -3.56 7.72
C ASN A 78 -16.75 -2.27 8.47
N LEU A 79 -15.84 -1.27 8.45
CA LEU A 79 -16.09 0.03 9.06
C LEU A 79 -15.41 1.14 8.25
N PHE A 80 -16.17 2.22 8.00
CA PHE A 80 -15.64 3.53 7.64
C PHE A 80 -16.00 4.53 8.73
N GLU A 81 -15.05 5.39 9.10
CA GLU A 81 -15.31 6.59 9.88
C GLU A 81 -14.77 7.80 9.10
N PHE A 82 -15.67 8.71 8.77
CA PHE A 82 -15.35 10.00 8.15
C PHE A 82 -15.34 11.05 9.23
N TRP A 83 -14.18 11.66 9.43
CA TRP A 83 -13.96 12.70 10.40
C TRP A 83 -13.74 14.04 9.70
N GLN A 84 -14.41 15.08 10.18
CA GLN A 84 -14.27 16.46 9.71
C GLN A 84 -13.97 17.38 10.90
N GLY A 85 -12.85 18.10 10.85
CA GLY A 85 -12.52 19.12 11.85
C GLY A 85 -13.51 20.26 11.85
N ARG A 86 -13.95 20.66 13.06
CA ARG A 86 -14.84 21.81 13.31
C ARG A 86 -14.28 22.65 14.45
N PRO A 87 -14.67 23.95 14.54
CA PRO A 87 -14.34 24.82 15.68
C PRO A 87 -14.77 24.20 17.02
N SER A 88 -14.14 24.65 18.09
CA SER A 88 -14.45 24.25 19.47
C SER A 88 -14.37 22.71 19.72
N ARG A 89 -13.58 21.99 18.88
CA ARG A 89 -13.44 20.53 18.92
C ARG A 89 -14.75 19.73 18.70
N LEU A 90 -15.80 20.38 18.21
CA LEU A 90 -17.08 19.75 17.90
C LEU A 90 -17.05 19.10 16.52
N HIS A 91 -16.13 18.15 16.36
CA HIS A 91 -15.86 17.50 15.09
C HIS A 91 -17.02 16.62 14.61
N ASP A 92 -17.27 16.62 13.30
CA ASP A 92 -18.21 15.66 12.72
C ASP A 92 -17.54 14.30 12.60
N ARG A 93 -18.25 13.26 13.02
CA ARG A 93 -17.80 11.87 12.95
C ARG A 93 -18.92 10.99 12.43
N LEU A 94 -18.89 10.66 11.14
CA LEU A 94 -19.88 9.83 10.49
C LEU A 94 -19.30 8.43 10.29
N CYS A 95 -19.99 7.42 10.81
CA CYS A 95 -19.56 6.03 10.77
C CYS A 95 -20.50 5.18 9.94
N TYR A 96 -19.91 4.30 9.14
CA TYR A 96 -20.60 3.23 8.41
C TYR A 96 -20.08 1.90 8.95
N ASN A 97 -20.97 1.11 9.55
CA ASN A 97 -20.66 -0.24 10.04
C ASN A 97 -21.39 -1.26 9.17
N LEU A 98 -20.68 -2.30 8.76
CA LEU A 98 -21.27 -3.42 8.03
C LEU A 98 -21.83 -4.42 9.03
N GLU A 99 -23.15 -4.50 9.15
CA GLU A 99 -23.88 -5.41 10.04
C GLU A 99 -24.80 -6.32 9.20
N SER A 100 -24.62 -7.62 9.30
CA SER A 100 -25.43 -8.63 8.58
C SER A 100 -25.57 -8.33 7.07
N GLY A 101 -24.46 -7.90 6.43
CA GLY A 101 -24.41 -7.62 4.99
C GLY A 101 -25.02 -6.26 4.58
N ARG A 102 -25.41 -5.42 5.52
CA ARG A 102 -25.96 -4.07 5.26
C ARG A 102 -25.15 -3.01 5.97
N TRP A 103 -24.96 -1.88 5.31
CA TRP A 103 -24.31 -0.72 5.90
C TRP A 103 -25.26 0.05 6.81
N LYS A 104 -24.89 0.18 8.07
CA LYS A 104 -25.59 1.00 9.05
C LYS A 104 -24.83 2.28 9.30
N ILE A 105 -25.52 3.40 9.17
CA ILE A 105 -24.93 4.74 9.33
C ILE A 105 -25.22 5.22 10.76
N SER A 106 -24.21 5.78 11.41
CA SER A 106 -24.31 6.41 12.72
C SER A 106 -23.40 7.61 12.81
N ARG A 107 -23.72 8.51 13.73
CA ARG A 107 -22.86 9.66 14.07
C ARG A 107 -22.30 9.45 15.47
N LYS A 108 -21.00 9.67 15.63
CA LYS A 108 -20.35 9.63 16.94
C LYS A 108 -20.18 11.04 17.49
N SER A 109 -20.24 11.17 18.80
CA SER A 109 -19.83 12.39 19.49
C SER A 109 -18.34 12.64 19.27
N PRO A 110 -17.91 13.90 19.18
CA PRO A 110 -16.51 14.27 19.03
C PRO A 110 -15.64 13.86 20.21
#